data_e9fb768a6004f7c67dc654a7a08bc90b
#
_entry.id   e9fb768a6004f7c67dc654a7a08bc90b
#
_cell.length_a   1.000
_cell.length_b   1.000
_cell.length_c   1.000
_cell.angle_alpha   90.00
_cell.angle_beta   90.00
_cell.angle_gamma   90.00
#
_symmetry.space_group_name_H-M   'P 1'
#
loop_
_entity.id
_entity.type
_entity.pdbx_description
1 polymer ?
#
loop_
_entity_poly.entity_id
_entity_poly.type
_entity_poly.pdbx_seq_one_letter_code
_entity_poly.pdbx_strand_id
1 'polypeptide(L)'
;DVIDQRTYKVKETVVNRESDLVEATNQFDDVAGDITYVSRADWEGTMPKEKAKDQAPSKEVLKALQNTKVETDPDAEDIVFKKHGLTLKDVKGLPYNDPKWEQLLEQLSIKDMEQLIGMSGWQSVRIGSVGKPEVLDVDGPAGLNGLINGTKGNQYTSAVVVGSTWNTELPEAFGEALGDEAYANKVSGIYGPAMNIHRTPFSGRNFEYYSEDALLSGKMGAAMVRGCNEKNVYTYIKH
;
A
#
# COMPACT_ATOMS: atom_id res chain seq x y z
N ASP A 1 -18.13 -30.43 6.08
CA ASP A 1 -19.15 -30.51 7.15
C ASP A 1 -19.01 -29.31 8.06
N VAL A 2 -20.15 -28.66 8.41
CA VAL A 2 -20.17 -27.58 9.40
C VAL A 2 -20.08 -28.21 10.79
N ILE A 3 -19.02 -27.89 11.53
CA ILE A 3 -18.78 -28.47 12.88
C ILE A 3 -19.29 -27.56 14.01
N ASP A 4 -19.46 -26.25 13.74
CA ASP A 4 -20.09 -25.29 14.67
C ASP A 4 -20.70 -24.15 13.84
N GLN A 5 -21.87 -23.68 14.27
CA GLN A 5 -22.53 -22.53 13.69
C GLN A 5 -23.19 -21.69 14.77
N ARG A 6 -22.87 -20.40 14.79
CA ARG A 6 -23.44 -19.44 15.75
C ARG A 6 -23.99 -18.24 15.01
N THR A 7 -25.14 -17.77 15.45
CA THR A 7 -25.75 -16.54 14.95
C THR A 7 -25.63 -15.46 16.00
N TYR A 8 -24.96 -14.38 15.67
CA TYR A 8 -24.87 -13.18 16.51
C TYR A 8 -25.75 -12.07 15.91
N LYS A 9 -26.67 -11.55 16.70
CA LYS A 9 -27.45 -10.36 16.31
C LYS A 9 -26.85 -9.14 16.95
N VAL A 10 -26.38 -8.21 16.13
CA VAL A 10 -25.92 -6.89 16.59
C VAL A 10 -27.15 -6.15 17.12
N LYS A 11 -27.13 -5.74 18.37
CA LYS A 11 -28.24 -5.06 19.04
C LYS A 11 -28.24 -3.55 18.80
N GLU A 12 -27.10 -3.00 18.51
CA GLU A 12 -26.90 -1.58 18.29
C GLU A 12 -25.70 -1.36 17.36
N THR A 13 -25.66 -0.24 16.68
CA THR A 13 -24.48 0.16 15.93
C THR A 13 -23.42 0.60 16.92
N VAL A 14 -22.32 -0.14 17.01
CA VAL A 14 -21.17 0.24 17.81
C VAL A 14 -20.30 1.17 16.97
N VAL A 15 -20.29 2.44 17.37
CA VAL A 15 -19.41 3.44 16.79
C VAL A 15 -18.17 3.51 17.66
N ASN A 16 -17.03 3.07 17.17
CA ASN A 16 -15.75 3.32 17.80
C ASN A 16 -15.52 4.82 17.85
N ARG A 17 -15.11 5.30 18.99
CA ARG A 17 -14.93 6.74 19.23
C ARG A 17 -13.64 7.23 18.59
N GLU A 18 -13.63 8.54 18.48
CA GLU A 18 -12.51 9.34 18.02
C GLU A 18 -12.31 9.23 16.50
N SER A 19 -11.56 10.09 15.97
CA SER A 19 -11.04 10.25 14.62
C SER A 19 -11.11 9.06 13.64
N ASP A 20 -11.45 7.89 14.12
CA ASP A 20 -11.43 6.64 13.36
C ASP A 20 -12.65 6.45 12.45
N LEU A 21 -13.61 7.35 12.57
CA LEU A 21 -14.81 7.32 11.74
C LEU A 21 -14.89 8.56 10.85
N VAL A 22 -13.89 8.70 10.06
CA VAL A 22 -14.11 9.35 8.77
C VAL A 22 -14.91 8.34 7.95
N GLU A 23 -16.15 8.65 7.65
CA GLU A 23 -16.95 7.88 6.72
C GLU A 23 -16.12 7.72 5.44
N ALA A 24 -15.68 6.49 5.17
CA ALA A 24 -14.94 6.22 3.97
C ALA A 24 -15.92 6.28 2.80
N THR A 25 -15.97 7.43 2.13
CA THR A 25 -16.70 7.58 0.88
C THR A 25 -15.94 6.88 -0.23
N ASN A 26 -16.63 6.12 -1.07
CA ASN A 26 -16.03 5.61 -2.28
C ASN A 26 -15.82 6.77 -3.26
N GLN A 27 -14.58 7.15 -3.47
CA GLN A 27 -14.23 8.27 -4.35
C GLN A 27 -14.46 7.98 -5.84
N PHE A 28 -14.88 6.78 -6.18
CA PHE A 28 -15.16 6.34 -7.55
C PHE A 28 -16.65 6.09 -7.81
N ASP A 29 -17.53 6.44 -6.87
CA ASP A 29 -18.98 6.22 -7.03
C ASP A 29 -19.55 6.95 -8.25
N ASP A 30 -19.05 8.13 -8.56
CA ASP A 30 -19.45 8.95 -9.70
C ASP A 30 -19.09 8.33 -11.06
N VAL A 31 -18.12 7.42 -11.09
CA VAL A 31 -17.66 6.73 -12.31
C VAL A 31 -17.94 5.23 -12.30
N ALA A 32 -18.50 4.70 -11.22
CA ALA A 32 -18.72 3.26 -11.06
C ALA A 32 -19.84 2.73 -11.96
N GLY A 33 -20.81 3.57 -12.35
CA GLY A 33 -22.00 3.14 -13.10
C GLY A 33 -22.88 2.15 -12.30
N ASP A 34 -23.76 1.47 -13.00
CA ASP A 34 -24.64 0.45 -12.41
C ASP A 34 -23.89 -0.87 -12.24
N ILE A 35 -23.33 -1.07 -11.05
CA ILE A 35 -22.57 -2.29 -10.71
C ILE A 35 -23.40 -3.19 -9.80
N THR A 36 -23.57 -4.45 -10.20
CA THR A 36 -24.09 -5.49 -9.31
C THR A 36 -22.91 -6.14 -8.58
N TYR A 37 -22.79 -5.82 -7.29
CA TYR A 37 -21.72 -6.41 -6.47
C TYR A 37 -21.99 -7.89 -6.19
N VAL A 38 -20.91 -8.68 -6.17
CA VAL A 38 -20.96 -10.07 -5.74
C VAL A 38 -21.47 -10.12 -4.29
N SER A 39 -22.50 -10.90 -4.05
CA SER A 39 -23.12 -11.06 -2.72
C SER A 39 -23.14 -12.53 -2.30
N ARG A 40 -22.83 -12.77 -1.03
CA ARG A 40 -22.98 -14.10 -0.43
C ARG A 40 -24.41 -14.43 -0.03
N ALA A 41 -25.29 -13.44 -0.02
CA ALA A 41 -26.71 -13.64 0.27
C ALA A 41 -27.41 -14.39 -0.87
N ASP A 42 -26.97 -14.16 -2.10
CA ASP A 42 -27.50 -14.79 -3.30
C ASP A 42 -26.38 -15.03 -4.33
N TRP A 43 -25.72 -16.15 -4.23
CA TRP A 43 -24.70 -16.55 -5.19
C TRP A 43 -25.23 -16.75 -6.62
N GLU A 44 -26.51 -17.10 -6.77
CA GLU A 44 -27.06 -17.40 -8.10
C GLU A 44 -27.18 -16.15 -8.95
N GLY A 45 -27.54 -15.02 -8.33
CA GLY A 45 -27.72 -13.74 -9.02
C GLY A 45 -26.45 -12.96 -9.25
N THR A 46 -25.46 -13.10 -8.41
CA THR A 46 -24.30 -12.19 -8.35
C THR A 46 -22.93 -12.86 -8.57
N MET A 47 -22.82 -14.18 -8.35
CA MET A 47 -21.58 -14.90 -8.57
C MET A 47 -21.27 -15.02 -10.06
N PRO A 48 -20.09 -14.57 -10.54
CA PRO A 48 -19.72 -14.76 -11.93
C PRO A 48 -19.64 -16.24 -12.27
N LYS A 49 -20.38 -16.67 -13.27
CA LYS A 49 -20.38 -18.06 -13.78
C LYS A 49 -19.40 -18.27 -14.94
N GLU A 50 -19.01 -17.18 -15.58
CA GLU A 50 -18.10 -17.20 -16.70
C GLU A 50 -17.00 -16.15 -16.48
N LYS A 51 -15.83 -16.42 -17.06
CA LYS A 51 -14.76 -15.42 -17.10
C LYS A 51 -15.25 -14.19 -17.86
N ALA A 52 -14.94 -13.00 -17.34
CA ALA A 52 -15.24 -11.76 -18.05
C ALA A 52 -14.64 -11.80 -19.47
N LYS A 53 -15.43 -11.39 -20.44
CA LYS A 53 -14.92 -11.24 -21.82
C LYS A 53 -13.98 -10.06 -21.86
N ASP A 54 -12.93 -10.17 -22.66
CA ASP A 54 -12.03 -9.06 -22.91
C ASP A 54 -12.83 -7.88 -23.47
N GLN A 55 -12.73 -6.76 -22.80
CA GLN A 55 -13.35 -5.52 -23.26
C GLN A 55 -12.27 -4.63 -23.84
N ALA A 56 -12.41 -4.28 -25.10
CA ALA A 56 -11.56 -3.27 -25.71
C ALA A 56 -11.94 -1.88 -25.16
N PRO A 57 -10.97 -1.03 -24.83
CA PRO A 57 -11.26 0.33 -24.43
C PRO A 57 -11.96 1.10 -25.56
N SER A 58 -12.78 2.07 -25.20
CA SER A 58 -13.45 2.91 -26.21
C SER A 58 -12.43 3.69 -27.04
N LYS A 59 -12.88 4.16 -28.22
CA LYS A 59 -12.01 4.98 -29.10
C LYS A 59 -11.57 6.26 -28.42
N GLU A 60 -12.41 6.85 -27.58
CA GLU A 60 -12.11 8.05 -26.80
C GLU A 60 -11.02 7.78 -25.76
N VAL A 61 -11.09 6.66 -25.05
CA VAL A 61 -10.06 6.24 -24.09
C VAL A 61 -8.74 5.96 -24.83
N LEU A 62 -8.78 5.24 -25.93
CA LEU A 62 -7.56 5.00 -26.74
C LEU A 62 -6.93 6.30 -27.23
N LYS A 63 -7.75 7.27 -27.68
CA LYS A 63 -7.26 8.59 -28.08
C LYS A 63 -6.65 9.36 -26.93
N ALA A 64 -7.26 9.31 -25.73
CA ALA A 64 -6.73 9.95 -24.53
C ALA A 64 -5.39 9.35 -24.13
N LEU A 65 -5.25 8.03 -24.17
CA LEU A 65 -4.00 7.31 -23.85
C LEU A 65 -2.87 7.60 -24.86
N GLN A 66 -3.21 7.97 -26.09
CA GLN A 66 -2.23 8.36 -27.12
C GLN A 66 -1.82 9.85 -27.04
N ASN A 67 -2.48 10.62 -26.20
CA ASN A 67 -2.13 12.03 -26.00
C ASN A 67 -0.86 12.14 -25.18
N THR A 68 0.27 12.33 -25.84
CA THR A 68 1.58 12.52 -25.21
C THR A 68 1.95 13.99 -25.03
N LYS A 69 1.03 14.91 -25.30
CA LYS A 69 1.28 16.33 -25.06
C LYS A 69 1.26 16.60 -23.58
N VAL A 70 2.39 17.04 -23.07
CA VAL A 70 2.48 17.65 -21.75
C VAL A 70 1.86 19.02 -21.87
N GLU A 71 0.73 19.23 -21.21
CA GLU A 71 0.17 20.58 -21.05
C GLU A 71 1.04 21.32 -20.03
N THR A 72 1.68 22.38 -20.47
CA THR A 72 2.38 23.28 -19.55
C THR A 72 1.37 24.25 -18.98
N ASP A 73 1.32 24.36 -17.66
CA ASP A 73 0.56 25.39 -16.99
C ASP A 73 1.30 26.73 -17.16
N PRO A 74 0.74 27.67 -17.91
CA PRO A 74 1.40 28.97 -18.12
C PRO A 74 1.46 29.84 -16.86
N ASP A 75 0.63 29.50 -15.85
CA ASP A 75 0.54 30.20 -14.58
C ASP A 75 1.33 29.48 -13.46
N ALA A 76 2.05 28.42 -13.81
CA ALA A 76 2.89 27.69 -12.84
C ALA A 76 3.99 28.64 -12.30
N GLU A 77 4.05 28.70 -10.98
CA GLU A 77 5.11 29.45 -10.32
C GLU A 77 6.48 28.82 -10.56
N ASP A 78 7.50 29.64 -10.75
CA ASP A 78 8.88 29.15 -10.84
C ASP A 78 9.32 28.48 -9.53
N ILE A 79 9.95 27.32 -9.66
CA ILE A 79 10.51 26.63 -8.50
C ILE A 79 11.72 27.42 -8.01
N VAL A 80 11.64 27.92 -6.78
CA VAL A 80 12.72 28.70 -6.16
C VAL A 80 13.56 27.79 -5.27
N PHE A 81 14.85 27.68 -5.58
CA PHE A 81 15.81 26.92 -4.79
C PHE A 81 16.51 27.81 -3.77
N LYS A 82 16.50 27.38 -2.51
CA LYS A 82 17.19 28.08 -1.43
C LYS A 82 18.06 27.11 -0.65
N LYS A 83 19.24 27.57 -0.22
CA LYS A 83 20.10 26.80 0.66
C LYS A 83 19.81 27.16 2.11
N HIS A 84 19.35 26.21 2.88
CA HIS A 84 19.13 26.36 4.31
C HIS A 84 20.14 25.58 5.16
N GLY A 85 20.95 24.71 4.52
CA GLY A 85 21.93 23.87 5.21
C GLY A 85 21.31 22.76 6.05
N LEU A 86 20.04 22.44 5.83
CA LEU A 86 19.32 21.40 6.53
C LEU A 86 19.54 20.03 5.88
N THR A 87 19.48 19.00 6.73
CA THR A 87 19.46 17.60 6.31
C THR A 87 18.25 16.88 6.92
N LEU A 88 17.95 15.68 6.48
CA LEU A 88 16.90 14.85 7.06
C LEU A 88 17.08 14.62 8.57
N LYS A 89 18.31 14.71 9.10
CA LYS A 89 18.57 14.59 10.52
C LYS A 89 18.01 15.77 11.32
N ASP A 90 18.01 16.95 10.72
CA ASP A 90 17.57 18.19 11.38
C ASP A 90 16.04 18.31 11.48
N VAL A 91 15.31 17.50 10.71
CA VAL A 91 13.84 17.43 10.71
C VAL A 91 13.30 16.16 11.36
N LYS A 92 14.19 15.25 11.77
CA LYS A 92 13.79 14.00 12.42
C LYS A 92 12.99 14.26 13.70
N GLY A 93 11.78 13.71 13.75
CA GLY A 93 10.88 13.83 14.91
C GLY A 93 10.12 15.16 15.02
N LEU A 94 10.29 16.07 14.06
CA LEU A 94 9.47 17.26 13.98
C LEU A 94 8.05 16.94 13.50
N PRO A 95 7.04 17.71 13.95
CA PRO A 95 5.70 17.62 13.42
C PRO A 95 5.68 17.77 11.88
N TYR A 96 4.72 17.12 11.23
CA TYR A 96 4.59 17.16 9.77
C TYR A 96 4.49 18.57 9.18
N ASN A 97 3.86 19.48 9.91
CA ASN A 97 3.66 20.89 9.53
C ASN A 97 4.75 21.84 10.06
N ASP A 98 5.89 21.33 10.55
CA ASP A 98 7.00 22.20 10.95
C ASP A 98 7.59 22.90 9.71
N PRO A 99 7.80 24.23 9.76
CA PRO A 99 8.33 24.99 8.62
C PRO A 99 9.69 24.51 8.10
N LYS A 100 10.45 23.78 8.90
CA LYS A 100 11.74 23.21 8.46
C LYS A 100 11.59 22.18 7.36
N TRP A 101 10.42 21.53 7.23
CA TRP A 101 10.17 20.62 6.12
C TRP A 101 10.16 21.35 4.79
N GLU A 102 9.48 22.50 4.70
CA GLU A 102 9.49 23.34 3.51
C GLU A 102 10.90 23.85 3.19
N GLN A 103 11.64 24.31 4.21
CA GLN A 103 13.02 24.73 4.04
C GLN A 103 13.93 23.60 3.54
N LEU A 104 13.70 22.37 3.99
CA LEU A 104 14.43 21.20 3.48
C LEU A 104 14.09 20.93 2.02
N LEU A 105 12.81 21.00 1.64
CA LEU A 105 12.34 20.78 0.27
C LEU A 105 12.83 21.86 -0.68
N GLU A 106 12.91 23.11 -0.26
CA GLU A 106 13.47 24.21 -1.06
C GLU A 106 14.94 24.00 -1.47
N GLN A 107 15.65 23.04 -0.85
CA GLN A 107 17.03 22.69 -1.21
C GLN A 107 17.14 21.68 -2.35
N LEU A 108 16.03 21.02 -2.73
CA LEU A 108 16.02 20.02 -3.79
C LEU A 108 16.14 20.68 -5.16
N SER A 109 17.18 20.35 -5.91
CA SER A 109 17.29 20.75 -7.31
C SER A 109 16.30 19.97 -8.20
N ILE A 110 16.01 20.49 -9.39
CA ILE A 110 15.24 19.74 -10.41
C ILE A 110 15.86 18.37 -10.65
N LYS A 111 17.18 18.28 -10.73
CA LYS A 111 17.89 17.02 -10.89
C LYS A 111 17.66 16.06 -9.72
N ASP A 112 17.61 16.56 -8.49
CA ASP A 112 17.29 15.72 -7.31
C ASP A 112 15.87 15.17 -7.41
N MET A 113 14.91 16.01 -7.84
CA MET A 113 13.52 15.60 -8.04
C MET A 113 13.36 14.57 -9.18
N GLU A 114 14.01 14.82 -10.32
CA GLU A 114 14.06 13.88 -11.45
C GLU A 114 14.62 12.51 -11.02
N GLN A 115 15.68 12.50 -10.22
CA GLN A 115 16.26 11.26 -9.68
C GLN A 115 15.31 10.55 -8.71
N LEU A 116 14.65 11.30 -7.81
CA LEU A 116 13.68 10.74 -6.88
C LEU A 116 12.49 10.08 -7.61
N ILE A 117 12.05 10.67 -8.70
CA ILE A 117 10.93 10.15 -9.50
C ILE A 117 11.40 9.03 -10.44
N GLY A 118 12.44 9.30 -11.23
CA GLY A 118 12.84 8.41 -12.33
C GLY A 118 13.61 7.16 -11.89
N MET A 119 14.28 7.21 -10.73
CA MET A 119 15.15 6.13 -10.26
C MET A 119 14.64 5.43 -8.99
N SER A 120 13.40 5.68 -8.61
CA SER A 120 12.80 5.15 -7.37
C SER A 120 12.01 3.84 -7.59
N GLY A 121 12.46 2.96 -8.46
CA GLY A 121 11.92 1.60 -8.56
C GLY A 121 12.76 0.61 -7.75
N TRP A 122 12.17 -0.07 -6.75
CA TRP A 122 12.84 -1.05 -5.89
C TRP A 122 13.97 -0.48 -5.03
N GLN A 123 14.02 0.81 -4.94
CA GLN A 123 15.00 1.58 -4.19
C GLN A 123 14.51 3.02 -4.03
N SER A 124 15.19 3.76 -3.18
CA SER A 124 15.12 5.22 -3.20
C SER A 124 16.53 5.80 -3.19
N VAL A 125 16.86 6.56 -4.23
CA VAL A 125 18.24 7.04 -4.48
C VAL A 125 18.75 7.99 -3.41
N ARG A 126 20.07 8.10 -3.32
CA ARG A 126 20.74 9.07 -2.48
C ARG A 126 20.52 10.49 -3.02
N ILE A 127 20.12 11.42 -2.14
CA ILE A 127 20.04 12.84 -2.44
C ILE A 127 20.96 13.58 -1.47
N GLY A 128 22.11 13.99 -1.98
CA GLY A 128 23.15 14.60 -1.14
C GLY A 128 22.79 15.98 -0.59
N SER A 129 22.01 16.77 -1.33
CA SER A 129 21.57 18.13 -0.95
C SER A 129 20.82 18.17 0.39
N VAL A 130 20.09 17.09 0.72
CA VAL A 130 19.29 16.97 1.95
C VAL A 130 19.76 15.82 2.84
N GLY A 131 20.92 15.22 2.56
CA GLY A 131 21.48 14.13 3.34
C GLY A 131 20.64 12.84 3.33
N LYS A 132 19.79 12.65 2.30
CA LYS A 132 19.00 11.43 2.16
C LYS A 132 19.89 10.28 1.72
N PRO A 133 19.95 9.16 2.45
CA PRO A 133 20.70 7.98 2.03
C PRO A 133 20.00 7.26 0.87
N GLU A 134 20.74 6.41 0.18
CA GLU A 134 20.17 5.37 -0.67
C GLU A 134 19.55 4.29 0.23
N VAL A 135 18.41 3.76 -0.18
CA VAL A 135 17.73 2.66 0.50
C VAL A 135 17.28 1.62 -0.51
N LEU A 136 17.27 0.38 -0.10
CA LEU A 136 16.84 -0.77 -0.90
C LEU A 136 15.44 -1.19 -0.46
N ASP A 137 14.57 -1.38 -1.42
CA ASP A 137 13.21 -1.87 -1.23
C ASP A 137 13.04 -3.18 -2.00
N VAL A 138 12.28 -4.11 -1.43
CA VAL A 138 12.01 -5.40 -2.06
C VAL A 138 10.54 -5.75 -2.01
N ASP A 139 10.14 -6.63 -2.90
CA ASP A 139 8.79 -7.17 -2.89
C ASP A 139 8.64 -8.22 -1.78
N GLY A 140 7.40 -8.49 -1.44
CA GLY A 140 6.97 -9.61 -0.65
C GLY A 140 5.93 -9.30 0.39
N PRO A 141 4.69 -9.75 0.31
CA PRO A 141 3.86 -9.88 1.50
C PRO A 141 4.08 -11.21 2.22
N ALA A 142 4.64 -12.23 1.56
CA ALA A 142 4.83 -13.57 2.12
C ALA A 142 6.32 -14.01 2.19
N GLY A 143 7.24 -13.05 2.16
CA GLY A 143 8.68 -13.29 2.21
C GLY A 143 9.44 -12.32 1.33
N LEU A 144 10.69 -12.01 1.65
CA LEU A 144 11.50 -11.10 0.87
C LEU A 144 11.76 -11.65 -0.54
N ASN A 145 11.47 -10.85 -1.54
CA ASN A 145 11.70 -11.19 -2.93
C ASN A 145 12.31 -10.02 -3.69
N GLY A 146 13.61 -10.05 -3.84
CA GLY A 146 14.36 -9.05 -4.60
C GLY A 146 14.47 -9.43 -6.07
N LEU A 147 13.40 -9.23 -6.84
CA LEU A 147 13.36 -9.57 -8.27
C LEU A 147 14.53 -8.99 -9.06
N ILE A 148 14.93 -7.76 -8.74
CA ILE A 148 15.99 -7.03 -9.46
C ILE A 148 17.36 -7.22 -8.80
N ASN A 149 17.42 -7.21 -7.48
CA ASN A 149 18.67 -7.21 -6.71
C ASN A 149 19.09 -8.58 -6.18
N GLY A 150 18.29 -9.62 -6.41
CA GLY A 150 18.58 -10.99 -6.01
C GLY A 150 18.37 -11.29 -4.52
N THR A 151 17.86 -10.36 -3.72
CA THR A 151 17.52 -10.62 -2.31
C THR A 151 16.51 -11.75 -2.21
N LYS A 152 16.75 -12.70 -1.32
CA LYS A 152 15.84 -13.81 -1.03
C LYS A 152 15.70 -13.96 0.47
N GLY A 153 14.46 -14.15 0.91
CA GLY A 153 14.13 -14.49 2.29
C GLY A 153 13.46 -15.86 2.40
N ASN A 154 13.06 -16.20 3.60
CA ASN A 154 12.19 -17.34 3.81
C ASN A 154 10.81 -17.10 3.19
N GLN A 155 10.16 -18.17 2.83
CA GLN A 155 8.77 -18.13 2.38
C GLN A 155 7.86 -18.45 3.56
N TYR A 156 6.98 -17.51 3.87
CA TYR A 156 5.98 -17.65 4.91
C TYR A 156 4.64 -18.07 4.30
N THR A 157 3.67 -18.33 5.16
CA THR A 157 2.32 -18.65 4.70
C THR A 157 1.64 -17.44 4.02
N SER A 158 0.64 -17.72 3.20
CA SER A 158 -0.09 -16.66 2.48
C SER A 158 -0.97 -15.81 3.42
N ALA A 159 -1.22 -14.56 3.04
CA ALA A 159 -2.01 -13.64 3.85
C ALA A 159 -3.43 -14.13 4.11
N VAL A 160 -4.06 -14.84 3.18
CA VAL A 160 -5.40 -15.42 3.37
C VAL A 160 -5.42 -16.47 4.50
N VAL A 161 -4.34 -17.24 4.66
CA VAL A 161 -4.21 -18.20 5.76
C VAL A 161 -4.01 -17.47 7.08
N VAL A 162 -3.16 -16.44 7.11
CA VAL A 162 -2.98 -15.59 8.30
C VAL A 162 -4.29 -14.92 8.70
N GLY A 163 -5.02 -14.35 7.74
CA GLY A 163 -6.33 -13.74 7.99
C GLY A 163 -7.36 -14.71 8.58
N SER A 164 -7.31 -15.97 8.15
CA SER A 164 -8.22 -17.02 8.63
C SER A 164 -8.02 -17.40 10.10
N THR A 165 -6.92 -16.99 10.71
CA THR A 165 -6.65 -17.25 12.13
C THR A 165 -7.42 -16.33 13.08
N TRP A 166 -7.86 -15.16 12.61
CA TRP A 166 -8.48 -14.10 13.41
C TRP A 166 -7.62 -13.62 14.59
N ASN A 167 -6.33 -13.88 14.53
CA ASN A 167 -5.36 -13.56 15.57
C ASN A 167 -4.37 -12.50 15.07
N THR A 168 -4.39 -11.32 15.66
CA THR A 168 -3.52 -10.20 15.28
C THR A 168 -2.09 -10.31 15.81
N GLU A 169 -1.82 -11.18 16.78
CA GLU A 169 -0.46 -11.43 17.27
C GLU A 169 0.40 -12.17 16.23
N LEU A 170 -0.22 -13.03 15.43
CA LEU A 170 0.50 -13.78 14.40
C LEU A 170 1.05 -12.90 13.26
N PRO A 171 0.27 -12.01 12.61
CA PRO A 171 0.84 -11.10 11.62
C PRO A 171 1.83 -10.09 12.22
N GLU A 172 1.73 -9.74 13.49
CA GLU A 172 2.73 -8.90 14.16
C GLU A 172 4.06 -9.66 14.31
N ALA A 173 4.05 -10.88 14.85
CA ALA A 173 5.23 -11.74 14.91
C ALA A 173 5.81 -12.07 13.52
N PHE A 174 4.94 -12.23 12.52
CA PHE A 174 5.36 -12.36 11.13
C PHE A 174 6.09 -11.09 10.64
N GLY A 175 5.54 -9.92 10.92
CA GLY A 175 6.17 -8.65 10.59
C GLY A 175 7.55 -8.48 11.24
N GLU A 176 7.70 -8.90 12.50
CA GLU A 176 9.00 -8.90 13.21
C GLU A 176 10.00 -9.83 12.52
N ALA A 177 9.61 -11.07 12.22
CA ALA A 177 10.48 -12.03 11.56
C ALA A 177 10.93 -11.55 10.16
N LEU A 178 9.99 -11.00 9.39
CA LEU A 178 10.26 -10.42 8.08
C LEU A 178 11.17 -9.20 8.20
N GLY A 179 10.98 -8.39 9.23
CA GLY A 179 11.81 -7.23 9.54
C GLY A 179 13.25 -7.62 9.91
N ASP A 180 13.44 -8.68 10.69
CA ASP A 180 14.77 -9.19 11.03
C ASP A 180 15.51 -9.70 9.77
N GLU A 181 14.81 -10.41 8.87
CA GLU A 181 15.38 -10.82 7.58
C GLU A 181 15.73 -9.62 6.70
N ALA A 182 14.88 -8.61 6.65
CA ALA A 182 15.11 -7.39 5.90
C ALA A 182 16.34 -6.65 6.42
N TYR A 183 16.47 -6.51 7.73
CA TYR A 183 17.65 -5.91 8.36
C TYR A 183 18.93 -6.67 8.00
N ALA A 184 18.92 -8.00 8.11
CA ALA A 184 20.08 -8.85 7.77
C ALA A 184 20.48 -8.71 6.29
N ASN A 185 19.53 -8.47 5.41
CA ASN A 185 19.75 -8.26 3.97
C ASN A 185 19.96 -6.79 3.58
N LYS A 186 20.02 -5.87 4.53
CA LYS A 186 20.14 -4.40 4.31
C LYS A 186 18.98 -3.83 3.48
N VAL A 187 17.82 -4.43 3.59
CA VAL A 187 16.57 -3.97 3.01
C VAL A 187 15.93 -3.00 3.98
N SER A 188 15.52 -1.84 3.49
CA SER A 188 14.92 -0.78 4.30
C SER A 188 13.39 -0.77 4.20
N GLY A 189 12.85 -1.21 3.07
CA GLY A 189 11.43 -1.21 2.82
C GLY A 189 10.91 -2.47 2.13
N ILE A 190 9.66 -2.81 2.42
CA ILE A 190 9.01 -4.00 1.89
C ILE A 190 7.69 -3.60 1.22
N TYR A 191 7.46 -4.05 -0.01
CA TYR A 191 6.17 -3.90 -0.68
C TYR A 191 5.16 -4.91 -0.12
N GLY A 192 4.51 -4.52 0.92
CA GLY A 192 3.52 -5.25 1.72
C GLY A 192 3.18 -4.51 3.00
N PRO A 193 2.13 -4.90 3.69
CA PRO A 193 1.17 -5.95 3.37
C PRO A 193 0.30 -5.64 2.14
N ALA A 194 -0.21 -6.69 1.48
CA ALA A 194 -1.21 -6.56 0.43
C ALA A 194 -2.61 -6.65 1.07
N MET A 195 -3.43 -5.61 0.87
CA MET A 195 -4.60 -5.40 1.70
C MET A 195 -5.91 -5.27 0.92
N ASN A 196 -5.90 -5.58 -0.37
CA ASN A 196 -7.14 -5.56 -1.13
C ASN A 196 -8.18 -6.48 -0.50
N ILE A 197 -9.40 -6.02 -0.40
CA ILE A 197 -10.51 -6.92 -0.07
C ILE A 197 -10.89 -7.71 -1.32
N HIS A 198 -11.21 -8.98 -1.15
CA HIS A 198 -11.54 -9.88 -2.25
C HIS A 198 -12.75 -10.73 -1.92
N ARG A 199 -13.54 -11.02 -2.94
CA ARG A 199 -14.77 -11.80 -2.76
C ARG A 199 -14.94 -12.86 -3.84
N THR A 200 -14.67 -12.51 -5.09
CA THR A 200 -14.72 -13.46 -6.19
C THR A 200 -13.47 -14.37 -6.23
N PRO A 201 -13.63 -15.67 -6.57
CA PRO A 201 -12.49 -16.58 -6.72
C PRO A 201 -11.67 -16.37 -8.00
N PHE A 202 -12.12 -15.51 -8.91
CA PHE A 202 -11.50 -15.34 -10.23
C PHE A 202 -10.34 -14.37 -10.28
N SER A 203 -9.85 -13.89 -9.15
CA SER A 203 -8.62 -13.11 -9.09
C SER A 203 -7.42 -14.01 -8.84
N GLY A 204 -6.38 -13.88 -9.65
CA GLY A 204 -5.15 -14.68 -9.51
C GLY A 204 -4.31 -14.33 -8.28
N ARG A 205 -4.62 -13.23 -7.58
CA ARG A 205 -3.85 -12.72 -6.45
C ARG A 205 -4.57 -12.77 -5.11
N ASN A 206 -5.72 -13.45 -5.01
CA ASN A 206 -6.48 -13.56 -3.77
C ASN A 206 -5.67 -14.16 -2.62
N PHE A 207 -4.68 -15.00 -2.91
CA PHE A 207 -3.84 -15.65 -1.90
C PHE A 207 -3.01 -14.65 -1.06
N GLU A 208 -2.67 -13.52 -1.61
CA GLU A 208 -1.84 -12.50 -0.93
C GLU A 208 -2.64 -11.44 -0.15
N TYR A 209 -3.98 -11.54 -0.15
CA TYR A 209 -4.89 -10.66 0.58
C TYR A 209 -5.51 -11.36 1.77
N TYR A 210 -5.77 -10.63 2.85
CA TYR A 210 -6.23 -11.25 4.11
C TYR A 210 -7.67 -11.74 4.06
N SER A 211 -8.62 -10.96 3.54
CA SER A 211 -10.05 -11.25 3.64
C SER A 211 -10.90 -10.42 2.69
N GLU A 212 -12.18 -10.78 2.59
CA GLU A 212 -13.22 -9.93 2.01
C GLU A 212 -13.72 -8.85 3.00
N ASP A 213 -13.39 -8.98 4.28
CA ASP A 213 -13.78 -8.05 5.33
C ASP A 213 -12.70 -6.97 5.53
N ALA A 214 -13.13 -5.70 5.39
CA ALA A 214 -12.21 -4.57 5.47
C ALA A 214 -11.63 -4.38 6.88
N LEU A 215 -12.43 -4.64 7.94
CA LEU A 215 -11.97 -4.50 9.32
C LEU A 215 -10.93 -5.56 9.67
N LEU A 216 -11.20 -6.81 9.30
CA LEU A 216 -10.25 -7.91 9.52
C LEU A 216 -8.96 -7.65 8.77
N SER A 217 -9.04 -7.31 7.48
CA SER A 217 -7.86 -7.00 6.66
C SER A 217 -7.06 -5.83 7.25
N GLY A 218 -7.74 -4.77 7.69
CA GLY A 218 -7.12 -3.61 8.32
C GLY A 218 -6.38 -3.96 9.62
N LYS A 219 -6.99 -4.77 10.48
CA LYS A 219 -6.37 -5.21 11.75
C LYS A 219 -5.15 -6.09 11.51
N MET A 220 -5.24 -7.04 10.58
CA MET A 220 -4.12 -7.93 10.22
C MET A 220 -2.97 -7.16 9.59
N GLY A 221 -3.26 -6.29 8.62
CA GLY A 221 -2.24 -5.48 7.96
C GLY A 221 -1.55 -4.50 8.93
N ALA A 222 -2.31 -3.83 9.79
CA ALA A 222 -1.74 -2.94 10.81
C ALA A 222 -0.82 -3.68 11.77
N ALA A 223 -1.14 -4.91 12.15
CA ALA A 223 -0.29 -5.74 13.00
C ALA A 223 1.04 -6.08 12.30
N MET A 224 0.99 -6.51 11.04
CA MET A 224 2.22 -6.77 10.26
C MET A 224 3.09 -5.50 10.12
N VAL A 225 2.47 -4.34 9.87
CA VAL A 225 3.18 -3.05 9.79
C VAL A 225 3.90 -2.75 11.11
N ARG A 226 3.24 -2.94 12.26
CA ARG A 226 3.88 -2.73 13.56
C ARG A 226 5.11 -3.61 13.73
N GLY A 227 4.97 -4.92 13.46
CA GLY A 227 6.09 -5.86 13.57
C GLY A 227 7.29 -5.46 12.71
N CYS A 228 7.08 -5.08 11.46
CA CYS A 228 8.14 -4.56 10.58
C CYS A 228 8.76 -3.26 11.15
N ASN A 229 7.95 -2.36 11.64
CA ASN A 229 8.42 -1.07 12.17
C ASN A 229 9.28 -1.23 13.42
N GLU A 230 9.00 -2.22 14.28
CA GLU A 230 9.86 -2.53 15.44
C GLU A 230 11.30 -2.90 15.05
N LYS A 231 11.47 -3.38 13.84
CA LYS A 231 12.79 -3.69 13.26
C LYS A 231 13.36 -2.56 12.40
N ASN A 232 12.73 -1.37 12.42
CA ASN A 232 13.07 -0.21 11.60
C ASN A 232 12.98 -0.46 10.09
N VAL A 233 12.08 -1.33 9.68
CA VAL A 233 11.76 -1.61 8.28
C VAL A 233 10.39 -1.01 7.97
N TYR A 234 10.34 -0.12 7.00
CA TYR A 234 9.07 0.47 6.59
C TYR A 234 8.35 -0.39 5.56
N THR A 235 7.06 -0.18 5.47
CA THR A 235 6.16 -0.99 4.64
C THR A 235 5.42 -0.13 3.65
N TYR A 236 5.22 -0.66 2.45
CA TYR A 236 4.37 -0.07 1.42
C TYR A 236 3.10 -0.87 1.30
N ILE A 237 2.02 -0.37 1.91
CA ILE A 237 0.70 -0.99 1.77
C ILE A 237 0.30 -0.98 0.29
N LYS A 238 -0.13 -2.13 -0.23
CA LYS A 238 -0.49 -2.31 -1.63
C LYS A 238 -1.84 -3.04 -1.75
N HIS A 239 -2.45 -2.91 -2.87
CA HIS A 239 -2.12 -2.39 -4.21
C HIS A 239 -2.88 -1.14 -4.58
#